data_7a2af508c126c04886ce2d52d9614c30
#
_entry.id   7a2af508c126c04886ce2d52d9614c30
#
_cell.length_a   1.000
_cell.length_b   1.000
_cell.length_c   1.000
_cell.angle_alpha   90.00
_cell.angle_beta   90.00
_cell.angle_gamma   90.00
#
_symmetry.space_group_name_H-M   'P 1'
#
loop_
_entity.id
_entity.type
_entity.pdbx_description
1 polymer ?
#
loop_
_entity_poly.entity_id
_entity_poly.type
_entity_poly.pdbx_seq_one_letter_code
_entity_poly.pdbx_strand_id
1 'polypeptide(L)'
;MLAALARDLKITPDEARARLARETTAAEAERFLRTTLGTAFAGAWLDRDASTLTVGITDPARAGLVRAVGAVPKPVPRGLDQLDALKNRLDSNAARAPRTVPGWYVDVTTNQLVILSRRGATAQAKAFAKVSGIEGSTVRFQDSAETPRPLIDIIGGNAYYIGSGSRCSVGFAVTGGFVTAGHCGRLGATTTQPSGTFAGSSFPGNDYAWVRVAAGNTPRALVNRYPGTVPVAGSTEAAVGSSVCRSGSTTGWRCGIIQQKNASVTYPEGTITGLTRTNACAEPGDSGGSWLTGDQAQGVTSGGSGNCTSGGVIYFQPVNEILTAYNLTLTVSGSTPPTTPPTTPPGETTWRAGTAYPLGAVVTYSGRRYQCQQGHTAQPGWEPPNVPALWLQI
;
A
#
# COMPACT_ATOMS: atom_id res chain seq x y z
N MET A 1 14.23 13.84 9.42
CA MET A 1 15.18 12.72 9.38
C MET A 1 15.72 12.36 10.77
N LEU A 2 16.39 13.26 11.53
CA LEU A 2 17.00 12.94 12.84
C LEU A 2 16.00 12.33 13.86
N ALA A 3 14.81 12.92 14.02
CA ALA A 3 13.80 12.42 14.96
C ALA A 3 13.32 10.99 14.60
N ALA A 4 13.17 10.68 13.32
CA ALA A 4 12.80 9.33 12.86
C ALA A 4 13.95 8.33 13.13
N LEU A 5 15.19 8.71 12.81
CA LEU A 5 16.37 7.89 13.06
C LEU A 5 16.53 7.56 14.56
N ALA A 6 16.38 8.58 15.41
CA ALA A 6 16.46 8.41 16.87
C ALA A 6 15.38 7.45 17.38
N ARG A 7 14.13 7.63 16.92
CA ARG A 7 12.99 6.76 17.29
C ARG A 7 13.22 5.31 16.84
N ASP A 8 13.58 5.10 15.59
CA ASP A 8 13.61 3.77 14.97
C ASP A 8 14.84 2.95 15.39
N LEU A 9 15.97 3.60 15.62
CA LEU A 9 17.18 2.97 16.16
C LEU A 9 17.22 2.94 17.71
N LYS A 10 16.24 3.58 18.39
CA LYS A 10 16.16 3.69 19.85
C LYS A 10 17.42 4.33 20.46
N ILE A 11 17.88 5.41 19.86
CA ILE A 11 19.04 6.20 20.29
C ILE A 11 18.62 7.66 20.55
N THR A 12 19.45 8.44 21.25
CA THR A 12 19.17 9.87 21.47
C THR A 12 19.33 10.69 20.17
N PRO A 13 18.74 11.89 20.08
CA PRO A 13 18.95 12.77 18.92
C PRO A 13 20.41 13.16 18.70
N ASP A 14 21.19 13.28 19.78
CA ASP A 14 22.63 13.61 19.69
C ASP A 14 23.45 12.42 19.18
N GLU A 15 23.15 11.20 19.62
CA GLU A 15 23.73 9.98 19.08
C GLU A 15 23.36 9.78 17.60
N ALA A 16 22.10 10.08 17.22
CA ALA A 16 21.68 10.03 15.82
C ALA A 16 22.46 11.01 14.94
N ARG A 17 22.74 12.23 15.46
CA ARG A 17 23.55 13.24 14.77
C ARG A 17 25.02 12.78 14.64
N ALA A 18 25.60 12.30 15.74
CA ALA A 18 26.95 11.78 15.76
C ALA A 18 27.12 10.56 14.84
N ARG A 19 26.14 9.66 14.82
CA ARG A 19 26.09 8.50 13.91
C ARG A 19 26.13 8.94 12.44
N LEU A 20 25.27 9.88 12.02
CA LEU A 20 25.25 10.38 10.65
C LEU A 20 26.59 11.02 10.23
N ALA A 21 27.27 11.72 11.14
CA ALA A 21 28.58 12.27 10.87
C ALA A 21 29.62 11.15 10.61
N ARG A 22 29.64 10.11 11.46
CA ARG A 22 30.51 8.94 11.26
C ARG A 22 30.22 8.20 9.96
N GLU A 23 28.94 7.99 9.64
CA GLU A 23 28.51 7.32 8.40
C GLU A 23 28.94 8.12 7.16
N THR A 24 28.90 9.46 7.19
CA THR A 24 29.40 10.31 6.12
C THR A 24 30.91 10.13 5.92
N THR A 25 31.68 10.19 7.00
CA THR A 25 33.13 9.97 6.95
C THR A 25 33.48 8.56 6.43
N ALA A 26 32.74 7.54 6.89
CA ALA A 26 32.94 6.16 6.44
C ALA A 26 32.64 5.98 4.94
N ALA A 27 31.59 6.62 4.43
CA ALA A 27 31.24 6.57 3.01
C ALA A 27 32.31 7.24 2.11
N GLU A 28 32.94 8.32 2.58
CA GLU A 28 34.06 8.96 1.89
C GLU A 28 35.29 8.06 1.89
N ALA A 29 35.62 7.47 3.04
CA ALA A 29 36.73 6.51 3.17
C ALA A 29 36.50 5.27 2.29
N GLU A 30 35.31 4.70 2.26
CA GLU A 30 34.98 3.56 1.39
C GLU A 30 35.18 3.91 -0.08
N ARG A 31 34.67 5.06 -0.53
CA ARG A 31 34.82 5.49 -1.93
C ARG A 31 36.27 5.64 -2.33
N PHE A 32 37.09 6.27 -1.48
CA PHE A 32 38.51 6.42 -1.69
C PHE A 32 39.22 5.05 -1.75
N LEU A 33 38.95 4.16 -0.79
CA LEU A 33 39.55 2.84 -0.74
C LEU A 33 39.12 1.93 -1.88
N ARG A 34 37.85 1.99 -2.31
CA ARG A 34 37.38 1.23 -3.47
C ARG A 34 38.18 1.56 -4.73
N THR A 35 38.43 2.86 -4.96
CA THR A 35 39.27 3.31 -6.09
C THR A 35 40.73 2.93 -5.93
N THR A 36 41.32 3.14 -4.74
CA THR A 36 42.74 2.95 -4.49
C THR A 36 43.15 1.47 -4.42
N LEU A 37 42.28 0.63 -3.85
CA LEU A 37 42.54 -0.82 -3.73
C LEU A 37 42.23 -1.57 -5.04
N GLY A 38 41.33 -1.04 -5.88
CA GLY A 38 40.92 -1.69 -7.13
C GLY A 38 40.41 -3.12 -6.89
N THR A 39 40.95 -4.10 -7.61
CA THR A 39 40.59 -5.52 -7.49
C THR A 39 40.87 -6.15 -6.13
N ALA A 40 41.73 -5.51 -5.31
CA ALA A 40 41.98 -5.95 -3.95
C ALA A 40 40.91 -5.52 -2.95
N PHE A 41 39.98 -4.64 -3.35
CA PHE A 41 38.82 -4.25 -2.53
C PHE A 41 37.80 -5.40 -2.45
N ALA A 42 37.39 -5.78 -1.24
CA ALA A 42 36.50 -6.90 -1.02
C ALA A 42 35.18 -6.52 -0.28
N GLY A 43 34.88 -5.22 -0.29
CA GLY A 43 33.71 -4.67 0.39
C GLY A 43 34.08 -3.96 1.68
N ALA A 44 33.11 -3.15 2.19
CA ALA A 44 33.26 -2.43 3.44
C ALA A 44 31.93 -2.49 4.23
N TRP A 45 32.02 -2.39 5.55
CA TRP A 45 30.84 -2.36 6.41
C TRP A 45 31.14 -1.65 7.73
N LEU A 46 30.12 -1.05 8.28
CA LEU A 46 30.13 -0.47 9.62
C LEU A 46 29.67 -1.51 10.65
N ASP A 47 30.18 -1.40 11.86
CA ASP A 47 29.64 -2.10 13.01
C ASP A 47 28.25 -1.55 13.39
N ARG A 48 27.63 -2.16 14.41
CA ARG A 48 26.24 -1.87 14.79
C ARG A 48 26.01 -0.42 15.20
N ASP A 49 26.96 0.21 15.86
CA ASP A 49 26.87 1.61 16.33
C ASP A 49 27.52 2.61 15.36
N ALA A 50 27.97 2.14 14.20
CA ALA A 50 28.65 2.89 13.17
C ALA A 50 29.94 3.58 13.69
N SER A 51 30.61 2.98 14.66
CA SER A 51 31.87 3.50 15.21
C SER A 51 33.08 3.06 14.41
N THR A 52 33.03 1.90 13.79
CA THR A 52 34.18 1.27 13.12
C THR A 52 33.83 0.88 11.69
N LEU A 53 34.54 1.43 10.72
CA LEU A 53 34.54 0.95 9.33
C LEU A 53 35.51 -0.19 9.16
N THR A 54 35.04 -1.39 8.80
CA THR A 54 35.85 -2.52 8.41
C THR A 54 35.91 -2.65 6.89
N VAL A 55 37.08 -2.92 6.33
CA VAL A 55 37.26 -3.07 4.89
C VAL A 55 37.94 -4.41 4.59
N GLY A 56 37.25 -5.24 3.81
CA GLY A 56 37.78 -6.48 3.28
C GLY A 56 38.86 -6.21 2.23
N ILE A 57 39.98 -6.90 2.32
CA ILE A 57 41.09 -6.80 1.35
C ILE A 57 41.60 -8.18 0.97
N THR A 58 41.90 -8.41 -0.31
CA THR A 58 42.50 -9.66 -0.79
C THR A 58 44.03 -9.61 -0.75
N ASP A 59 44.61 -8.43 -0.63
CA ASP A 59 46.08 -8.21 -0.54
C ASP A 59 46.43 -7.60 0.83
N PRO A 60 46.98 -8.40 1.77
CA PRO A 60 47.37 -7.92 3.09
C PRO A 60 48.42 -6.80 3.07
N ALA A 61 49.24 -6.71 2.01
CA ALA A 61 50.24 -5.65 1.89
C ALA A 61 49.60 -4.25 1.80
N ARG A 62 48.35 -4.15 1.39
CA ARG A 62 47.58 -2.91 1.30
C ARG A 62 46.88 -2.51 2.60
N ALA A 63 47.04 -3.26 3.69
CA ALA A 63 46.42 -2.94 4.98
C ALA A 63 46.80 -1.56 5.52
N GLY A 64 47.99 -1.05 5.18
CA GLY A 64 48.43 0.31 5.55
C GLY A 64 47.53 1.40 4.96
N LEU A 65 47.04 1.26 3.73
CA LEU A 65 46.15 2.20 3.07
C LEU A 65 44.78 2.28 3.78
N VAL A 66 44.27 1.12 4.24
CA VAL A 66 43.00 1.06 4.98
C VAL A 66 43.14 1.75 6.34
N ARG A 67 44.22 1.51 7.07
CA ARG A 67 44.47 2.14 8.38
C ARG A 67 44.68 3.65 8.26
N ALA A 68 45.25 4.11 7.17
CA ALA A 68 45.52 5.53 6.95
C ALA A 68 44.25 6.41 6.92
N VAL A 69 43.09 5.83 6.58
CA VAL A 69 41.78 6.50 6.60
C VAL A 69 40.99 6.16 7.86
N GLY A 70 41.59 5.57 8.89
CA GLY A 70 40.95 5.21 10.15
C GLY A 70 40.05 3.94 10.09
N ALA A 71 40.15 3.16 9.01
CA ALA A 71 39.40 1.91 8.86
C ALA A 71 40.20 0.68 9.32
N VAL A 72 39.51 -0.42 9.60
CA VAL A 72 40.08 -1.69 10.03
C VAL A 72 40.18 -2.63 8.82
N PRO A 73 41.41 -3.08 8.41
CA PRO A 73 41.54 -4.03 7.33
C PRO A 73 41.20 -5.45 7.78
N LYS A 74 40.43 -6.17 6.97
CA LYS A 74 40.15 -7.60 7.17
C LYS A 74 40.59 -8.39 5.94
N PRO A 75 41.66 -9.22 6.06
CA PRO A 75 42.06 -10.11 4.98
C PRO A 75 40.96 -11.13 4.66
N VAL A 76 40.62 -11.27 3.37
CA VAL A 76 39.57 -12.18 2.87
C VAL A 76 40.01 -12.80 1.54
N PRO A 77 39.49 -13.97 1.18
CA PRO A 77 39.97 -14.69 -0.01
C PRO A 77 39.48 -14.14 -1.34
N ARG A 78 38.41 -13.33 -1.39
CA ARG A 78 37.78 -12.90 -2.66
C ARG A 78 37.56 -11.41 -2.71
N GLY A 79 37.88 -10.79 -3.85
CA GLY A 79 37.51 -9.41 -4.14
C GLY A 79 36.01 -9.25 -4.36
N LEU A 80 35.49 -8.03 -4.17
CA LEU A 80 34.09 -7.73 -4.37
C LEU A 80 33.63 -8.02 -5.80
N ASP A 81 34.45 -7.65 -6.80
CA ASP A 81 34.16 -7.91 -8.22
C ASP A 81 33.96 -9.40 -8.52
N GLN A 82 34.73 -10.28 -7.84
CA GLN A 82 34.54 -11.73 -7.98
C GLN A 82 33.22 -12.20 -7.40
N LEU A 83 32.82 -11.69 -6.24
CA LEU A 83 31.55 -12.02 -5.63
C LEU A 83 30.36 -11.46 -6.43
N ASP A 84 30.47 -10.22 -6.93
CA ASP A 84 29.47 -9.59 -7.79
C ASP A 84 29.32 -10.35 -9.12
N ALA A 85 30.42 -10.85 -9.69
CA ALA A 85 30.35 -11.69 -10.89
C ALA A 85 29.58 -13.00 -10.65
N LEU A 86 29.72 -13.61 -9.47
CA LEU A 86 28.91 -14.78 -9.09
C LEU A 86 27.42 -14.42 -8.92
N LYS A 87 27.12 -13.30 -8.24
CA LYS A 87 25.76 -12.80 -8.10
C LYS A 87 25.12 -12.53 -9.46
N ASN A 88 25.84 -11.90 -10.37
CA ASN A 88 25.37 -11.60 -11.73
C ASN A 88 25.01 -12.88 -12.52
N ARG A 89 25.67 -14.01 -12.27
CA ARG A 89 25.28 -15.32 -12.86
C ARG A 89 23.90 -15.76 -12.34
N LEU A 90 23.59 -15.57 -11.05
CA LEU A 90 22.24 -15.85 -10.52
C LEU A 90 21.21 -14.91 -11.13
N ASP A 91 21.54 -13.61 -11.22
CA ASP A 91 20.64 -12.60 -11.79
C ASP A 91 20.29 -12.92 -13.24
N SER A 92 21.29 -13.36 -14.05
CA SER A 92 21.08 -13.78 -15.43
C SER A 92 20.19 -15.04 -15.55
N ASN A 93 20.10 -15.83 -14.50
CA ASN A 93 19.24 -17.02 -14.41
C ASN A 93 17.99 -16.81 -13.54
N ALA A 94 17.65 -15.58 -13.17
CA ALA A 94 16.57 -15.26 -12.21
C ALA A 94 15.21 -15.87 -12.61
N ALA A 95 14.91 -15.97 -13.91
CA ALA A 95 13.70 -16.61 -14.41
C ALA A 95 13.58 -18.11 -14.05
N ARG A 96 14.69 -18.76 -13.71
CA ARG A 96 14.76 -20.17 -13.28
C ARG A 96 14.77 -20.33 -11.76
N ALA A 97 14.78 -19.24 -11.01
CA ALA A 97 14.79 -19.29 -9.55
C ALA A 97 13.50 -19.93 -9.03
N PRO A 98 13.58 -20.96 -8.19
CA PRO A 98 12.40 -21.55 -7.57
C PRO A 98 11.72 -20.54 -6.64
N ARG A 99 10.40 -20.58 -6.51
CA ARG A 99 9.64 -19.74 -5.56
C ARG A 99 10.03 -19.96 -4.10
N THR A 100 10.78 -21.01 -3.82
CA THR A 100 11.34 -21.33 -2.50
C THR A 100 12.68 -20.64 -2.23
N VAL A 101 13.21 -19.89 -3.21
CA VAL A 101 14.40 -19.05 -3.09
C VAL A 101 13.94 -17.60 -3.07
N PRO A 102 13.76 -16.97 -1.88
CA PRO A 102 13.24 -15.60 -1.77
C PRO A 102 14.24 -14.53 -2.21
N GLY A 103 15.51 -14.85 -2.26
CA GLY A 103 16.54 -13.89 -2.68
C GLY A 103 17.97 -14.41 -2.54
N TRP A 104 18.91 -13.62 -3.04
CA TRP A 104 20.36 -13.85 -2.92
C TRP A 104 21.10 -12.52 -2.90
N TYR A 105 22.26 -12.50 -2.23
CA TYR A 105 23.09 -11.29 -2.09
C TYR A 105 24.54 -11.63 -1.76
N VAL A 106 25.44 -10.68 -1.99
CA VAL A 106 26.81 -10.75 -1.52
C VAL A 106 26.86 -10.29 -0.06
N ASP A 107 27.33 -11.16 0.82
CA ASP A 107 27.62 -10.82 2.21
C ASP A 107 29.10 -10.47 2.33
N VAL A 108 29.41 -9.18 2.30
CA VAL A 108 30.79 -8.68 2.42
C VAL A 108 31.41 -8.98 3.77
N THR A 109 30.61 -9.14 4.83
CA THR A 109 31.09 -9.40 6.19
C THR A 109 31.68 -10.82 6.34
N THR A 110 31.08 -11.79 5.61
CA THR A 110 31.54 -13.18 5.56
C THR A 110 32.31 -13.52 4.28
N ASN A 111 32.40 -12.57 3.33
CA ASN A 111 33.03 -12.73 2.01
C ASN A 111 32.45 -13.92 1.22
N GLN A 112 31.10 -14.04 1.22
CA GLN A 112 30.39 -15.13 0.57
C GLN A 112 29.18 -14.61 -0.22
N LEU A 113 28.78 -15.36 -1.24
CA LEU A 113 27.46 -15.24 -1.85
C LEU A 113 26.47 -16.02 -0.99
N VAL A 114 25.38 -15.37 -0.56
CA VAL A 114 24.30 -15.99 0.22
C VAL A 114 23.12 -16.23 -0.67
N ILE A 115 22.58 -17.45 -0.67
CA ILE A 115 21.32 -17.80 -1.30
C ILE A 115 20.32 -18.17 -0.19
N LEU A 116 19.24 -17.41 -0.07
CA LEU A 116 18.17 -17.68 0.86
C LEU A 116 17.31 -18.84 0.35
N SER A 117 16.93 -19.74 1.23
CA SER A 117 16.00 -20.82 0.91
C SER A 117 14.91 -20.93 1.96
N ARG A 118 13.69 -21.25 1.59
CA ARG A 118 12.65 -21.61 2.57
C ARG A 118 13.08 -22.90 3.30
N ARG A 119 12.68 -23.02 4.54
CA ARG A 119 12.97 -24.20 5.36
C ARG A 119 12.62 -25.49 4.62
N GLY A 120 13.58 -26.42 4.55
CA GLY A 120 13.42 -27.68 3.81
C GLY A 120 13.63 -27.61 2.29
N ALA A 121 13.91 -26.43 1.73
CA ALA A 121 14.07 -26.22 0.29
C ALA A 121 15.54 -26.02 -0.15
N THR A 122 16.51 -26.28 0.73
CA THR A 122 17.95 -26.09 0.42
C THR A 122 18.41 -26.87 -0.80
N ALA A 123 17.84 -28.06 -1.08
CA ALA A 123 18.14 -28.84 -2.27
C ALA A 123 17.78 -28.07 -3.56
N GLN A 124 16.65 -27.37 -3.57
CA GLN A 124 16.22 -26.56 -4.72
C GLN A 124 17.11 -25.33 -4.92
N ALA A 125 17.55 -24.68 -3.82
CA ALA A 125 18.50 -23.58 -3.87
C ALA A 125 19.86 -24.02 -4.41
N LYS A 126 20.36 -25.20 -4.00
CA LYS A 126 21.57 -25.80 -4.55
C LYS A 126 21.46 -26.11 -6.03
N ALA A 127 20.32 -26.67 -6.48
CA ALA A 127 20.08 -26.91 -7.89
C ALA A 127 20.09 -25.63 -8.71
N PHE A 128 19.48 -24.55 -8.19
CA PHE A 128 19.49 -23.23 -8.83
C PHE A 128 20.90 -22.65 -8.91
N ALA A 129 21.72 -22.73 -7.86
CA ALA A 129 23.11 -22.33 -7.87
C ALA A 129 23.90 -23.10 -8.95
N LYS A 130 23.74 -24.42 -9.00
CA LYS A 130 24.40 -25.30 -9.96
C LYS A 130 24.07 -24.94 -11.43
N VAL A 131 22.78 -24.75 -11.74
CA VAL A 131 22.33 -24.31 -13.08
C VAL A 131 22.92 -22.94 -13.45
N SER A 132 23.20 -22.09 -12.46
CA SER A 132 23.86 -20.79 -12.64
C SER A 132 25.39 -20.87 -12.68
N GLY A 133 25.96 -22.09 -12.68
CA GLY A 133 27.42 -22.31 -12.74
C GLY A 133 28.13 -21.91 -11.47
N ILE A 134 27.47 -22.03 -10.31
CA ILE A 134 27.99 -21.64 -9.01
C ILE A 134 28.09 -22.87 -8.11
N GLU A 135 29.26 -23.22 -7.69
CA GLU A 135 29.55 -24.38 -6.82
C GLU A 135 30.61 -24.03 -5.77
N GLY A 136 30.70 -24.87 -4.73
CA GLY A 136 31.77 -24.82 -3.74
C GLY A 136 31.54 -23.92 -2.53
N SER A 137 32.61 -23.65 -1.76
CA SER A 137 32.56 -22.94 -0.46
C SER A 137 32.32 -21.43 -0.55
N THR A 138 32.17 -20.89 -1.76
CA THR A 138 31.88 -19.47 -2.00
C THR A 138 30.45 -19.13 -1.69
N VAL A 139 29.54 -20.13 -1.71
CA VAL A 139 28.10 -19.96 -1.51
C VAL A 139 27.70 -20.49 -0.15
N ARG A 140 26.94 -19.69 0.58
CA ARG A 140 26.24 -20.09 1.79
C ARG A 140 24.75 -20.18 1.51
N PHE A 141 24.15 -21.30 1.81
CA PHE A 141 22.70 -21.50 1.79
C PHE A 141 22.16 -21.20 3.17
N GLN A 142 21.21 -20.30 3.27
CA GLN A 142 20.65 -19.85 4.54
C GLN A 142 19.13 -20.04 4.53
N ASP A 143 18.62 -20.72 5.56
CA ASP A 143 17.17 -20.82 5.76
C ASP A 143 16.58 -19.45 6.05
N SER A 144 15.46 -19.13 5.38
CA SER A 144 14.75 -17.88 5.52
C SER A 144 13.25 -18.10 5.55
N ALA A 145 12.58 -17.41 6.46
CA ALA A 145 11.14 -17.32 6.53
C ALA A 145 10.60 -16.14 5.68
N GLU A 146 11.49 -15.37 5.02
CA GLU A 146 11.11 -14.20 4.24
C GLU A 146 10.16 -14.54 3.09
N THR A 147 9.15 -13.72 2.90
CA THR A 147 8.20 -13.76 1.79
C THR A 147 8.16 -12.39 1.12
N PRO A 148 9.23 -12.02 0.37
CA PRO A 148 9.29 -10.71 -0.29
C PRO A 148 8.10 -10.52 -1.23
N ARG A 149 7.51 -9.32 -1.18
CA ARG A 149 6.41 -8.91 -2.04
C ARG A 149 6.40 -7.39 -2.16
N PRO A 150 5.95 -6.84 -3.28
CA PRO A 150 5.69 -5.40 -3.35
C PRO A 150 4.69 -4.99 -2.29
N LEU A 151 4.91 -3.82 -1.66
CA LEU A 151 3.96 -3.16 -0.79
C LEU A 151 3.15 -2.21 -1.66
N ILE A 152 1.86 -2.49 -1.86
CA ILE A 152 0.98 -1.73 -2.73
C ILE A 152 -0.16 -1.16 -1.90
N ASP A 153 -0.37 0.15 -2.00
CA ASP A 153 -1.54 0.82 -1.47
C ASP A 153 -2.75 0.53 -2.36
N ILE A 154 -3.84 0.09 -1.76
CA ILE A 154 -5.12 -0.13 -2.44
C ILE A 154 -5.88 1.18 -2.41
N ILE A 155 -5.88 1.89 -3.54
CA ILE A 155 -6.53 3.19 -3.74
C ILE A 155 -7.58 3.02 -4.83
N GLY A 156 -8.80 3.49 -4.57
CA GLY A 156 -9.89 3.45 -5.54
C GLY A 156 -9.52 4.15 -6.85
N GLY A 157 -10.02 3.65 -7.97
CA GLY A 157 -9.71 4.16 -9.30
C GLY A 157 -8.40 3.67 -9.91
N ASN A 158 -7.47 3.10 -9.13
CA ASN A 158 -6.22 2.56 -9.67
C ASN A 158 -6.47 1.29 -10.49
N ALA A 159 -5.63 1.06 -11.50
CA ALA A 159 -5.67 -0.16 -12.29
C ALA A 159 -5.31 -1.39 -11.45
N TYR A 160 -5.97 -2.52 -11.75
CA TYR A 160 -5.51 -3.85 -11.39
C TYR A 160 -5.72 -4.81 -12.58
N TYR A 161 -5.00 -5.91 -12.57
CA TYR A 161 -4.99 -6.86 -13.69
C TYR A 161 -5.49 -8.22 -13.25
N ILE A 162 -6.20 -8.91 -14.13
CA ILE A 162 -6.84 -10.20 -13.88
C ILE A 162 -6.30 -11.25 -14.85
N GLY A 163 -5.88 -12.41 -14.32
CA GLY A 163 -5.40 -13.52 -15.14
C GLY A 163 -4.27 -13.13 -16.07
N SER A 164 -4.44 -13.39 -17.38
CA SER A 164 -3.44 -13.16 -18.42
C SER A 164 -3.40 -11.73 -18.96
N GLY A 165 -4.11 -10.75 -18.36
CA GLY A 165 -3.94 -9.35 -18.74
C GLY A 165 -5.20 -8.50 -18.91
N SER A 166 -6.39 -8.98 -18.57
CA SER A 166 -7.58 -8.12 -18.47
C SER A 166 -7.37 -7.06 -17.40
N ARG A 167 -7.77 -5.82 -17.67
CA ARG A 167 -7.62 -4.68 -16.76
C ARG A 167 -8.97 -4.13 -16.33
N CYS A 168 -9.11 -3.93 -15.02
CA CYS A 168 -10.20 -3.19 -14.39
C CYS A 168 -9.64 -2.16 -13.40
N SER A 169 -10.54 -1.42 -12.76
CA SER A 169 -10.21 -0.41 -11.77
C SER A 169 -10.68 -0.84 -10.37
N VAL A 170 -9.90 -0.52 -9.37
CA VAL A 170 -10.28 -0.69 -7.96
C VAL A 170 -11.49 0.20 -7.66
N GLY A 171 -12.52 -0.36 -7.06
CA GLY A 171 -13.64 0.41 -6.52
C GLY A 171 -13.24 1.09 -5.21
N PHE A 172 -13.55 0.48 -4.10
CA PHE A 172 -13.20 1.01 -2.78
C PHE A 172 -12.41 -0.01 -1.97
N ALA A 173 -11.45 0.49 -1.21
CA ALA A 173 -10.76 -0.32 -0.22
C ALA A 173 -11.72 -0.74 0.89
N VAL A 174 -11.64 -2.00 1.28
CA VAL A 174 -12.37 -2.60 2.40
C VAL A 174 -11.39 -3.37 3.28
N THR A 175 -11.81 -3.75 4.48
CA THR A 175 -10.98 -4.59 5.33
C THR A 175 -10.59 -5.89 4.61
N GLY A 176 -9.27 -6.10 4.42
CA GLY A 176 -8.72 -7.28 3.76
C GLY A 176 -8.72 -7.27 2.23
N GLY A 177 -9.13 -6.16 1.58
CA GLY A 177 -9.15 -6.10 0.12
C GLY A 177 -9.82 -4.88 -0.49
N PHE A 178 -10.53 -5.10 -1.59
CA PHE A 178 -11.27 -4.05 -2.29
C PHE A 178 -12.51 -4.60 -3.00
N VAL A 179 -13.49 -3.74 -3.19
CA VAL A 179 -14.68 -4.03 -4.02
C VAL A 179 -14.45 -3.56 -5.46
N THR A 180 -15.11 -4.21 -6.41
CA THR A 180 -15.01 -3.95 -7.85
C THR A 180 -16.25 -4.51 -8.57
N ALA A 181 -16.31 -4.46 -9.91
CA ALA A 181 -17.40 -5.04 -10.68
C ALA A 181 -17.31 -6.57 -10.79
N GLY A 182 -18.45 -7.24 -10.89
CA GLY A 182 -18.56 -8.69 -11.03
C GLY A 182 -18.07 -9.19 -12.37
N HIS A 183 -18.35 -8.45 -13.46
CA HIS A 183 -17.89 -8.82 -14.80
C HIS A 183 -16.37 -8.77 -14.97
N CYS A 184 -15.63 -8.11 -14.06
CA CYS A 184 -14.17 -8.07 -14.08
C CYS A 184 -13.53 -9.44 -13.82
N GLY A 185 -14.14 -10.29 -12.99
CA GLY A 185 -13.56 -11.59 -12.69
C GLY A 185 -14.50 -12.54 -11.95
N ARG A 186 -14.31 -13.83 -12.19
CA ARG A 186 -15.07 -14.90 -11.53
C ARG A 186 -14.44 -15.26 -10.18
N LEU A 187 -15.24 -15.88 -9.32
CA LEU A 187 -14.76 -16.45 -8.06
C LEU A 187 -13.48 -17.30 -8.28
N GLY A 188 -12.45 -17.06 -7.50
CA GLY A 188 -11.15 -17.74 -7.59
C GLY A 188 -10.17 -17.16 -8.60
N ALA A 189 -10.58 -16.23 -9.47
CA ALA A 189 -9.66 -15.55 -10.37
C ALA A 189 -8.61 -14.75 -9.58
N THR A 190 -7.36 -14.77 -10.04
CA THR A 190 -6.25 -14.07 -9.39
C THR A 190 -6.05 -12.67 -9.95
N THR A 191 -5.56 -11.76 -9.12
CA THR A 191 -5.23 -10.39 -9.53
C THR A 191 -3.76 -10.07 -9.28
N THR A 192 -3.27 -9.05 -10.00
CA THR A 192 -1.98 -8.41 -9.75
C THR A 192 -2.15 -6.90 -9.67
N GLN A 193 -1.29 -6.23 -8.87
CA GLN A 193 -1.25 -4.78 -8.67
C GLN A 193 -2.58 -4.15 -8.15
N PRO A 194 -3.16 -4.67 -7.03
CA PRO A 194 -2.58 -5.55 -6.02
C PRO A 194 -2.77 -7.04 -6.32
N SER A 195 -1.88 -7.89 -5.77
CA SER A 195 -2.05 -9.33 -5.82
C SER A 195 -3.15 -9.79 -4.86
N GLY A 196 -4.07 -10.58 -5.37
CA GLY A 196 -5.24 -11.05 -4.63
C GLY A 196 -6.01 -12.12 -5.38
N THR A 197 -7.19 -12.44 -4.86
CA THR A 197 -8.09 -13.43 -5.44
C THR A 197 -9.53 -12.95 -5.27
N PHE A 198 -10.35 -13.07 -6.31
CA PHE A 198 -11.79 -12.84 -6.23
C PHE A 198 -12.39 -13.82 -5.22
N ALA A 199 -12.79 -13.30 -4.07
CA ALA A 199 -13.38 -14.08 -2.98
C ALA A 199 -14.92 -14.04 -3.01
N GLY A 200 -15.49 -13.19 -3.84
CA GLY A 200 -16.91 -13.14 -4.18
C GLY A 200 -17.09 -12.42 -5.51
N SER A 201 -18.00 -12.89 -6.34
CA SER A 201 -18.39 -12.25 -7.61
C SER A 201 -19.81 -12.63 -7.98
N SER A 202 -20.61 -11.65 -8.39
CA SER A 202 -21.99 -11.80 -8.83
C SER A 202 -22.15 -11.06 -10.16
N PHE A 203 -22.29 -11.84 -11.24
CA PHE A 203 -22.56 -11.37 -12.60
C PHE A 203 -23.00 -12.55 -13.48
N PRO A 204 -24.06 -12.44 -14.32
CA PRO A 204 -25.06 -11.37 -14.38
C PRO A 204 -26.08 -11.44 -13.21
N GLY A 205 -27.09 -10.60 -13.25
CA GLY A 205 -28.10 -10.37 -12.18
C GLY A 205 -27.73 -9.15 -11.34
N ASN A 206 -26.55 -9.18 -10.75
CA ASN A 206 -25.83 -8.04 -10.18
C ASN A 206 -24.51 -7.83 -10.95
N ASP A 207 -23.80 -6.75 -10.65
CA ASP A 207 -22.45 -6.51 -11.20
C ASP A 207 -21.50 -6.02 -10.12
N TYR A 208 -21.21 -6.88 -9.18
CA TYR A 208 -20.27 -6.59 -8.09
C TYR A 208 -19.41 -7.80 -7.69
N ALA A 209 -18.24 -7.49 -7.20
CA ALA A 209 -17.30 -8.46 -6.66
C ALA A 209 -16.46 -7.86 -5.54
N TRP A 210 -15.80 -8.71 -4.77
CA TRP A 210 -14.73 -8.30 -3.91
C TRP A 210 -13.49 -9.19 -4.06
N VAL A 211 -12.35 -8.55 -3.99
CA VAL A 211 -11.04 -9.20 -4.10
C VAL A 211 -10.38 -9.18 -2.73
N ARG A 212 -10.08 -10.36 -2.19
CA ARG A 212 -9.21 -10.51 -1.02
C ARG A 212 -7.77 -10.38 -1.46
N VAL A 213 -7.05 -9.43 -0.89
CA VAL A 213 -5.66 -9.17 -1.26
C VAL A 213 -4.69 -9.98 -0.41
N ALA A 214 -3.54 -10.27 -1.00
CA ALA A 214 -2.43 -10.87 -0.27
C ALA A 214 -1.93 -9.90 0.83
N ALA A 215 -1.45 -10.46 1.94
CA ALA A 215 -0.87 -9.65 3.00
C ALA A 215 0.27 -8.77 2.48
N GLY A 216 0.42 -7.55 2.99
CA GLY A 216 1.38 -6.52 2.52
C GLY A 216 0.78 -5.49 1.59
N ASN A 217 -0.40 -5.72 1.01
CA ASN A 217 -1.18 -4.67 0.36
C ASN A 217 -1.99 -3.90 1.43
N THR A 218 -1.98 -2.59 1.36
CA THR A 218 -2.58 -1.74 2.40
C THR A 218 -3.83 -1.04 1.88
N PRO A 219 -5.04 -1.38 2.40
CA PRO A 219 -6.26 -0.63 2.11
C PRO A 219 -6.12 0.83 2.57
N ARG A 220 -6.40 1.78 1.67
CA ARG A 220 -6.40 3.21 1.96
C ARG A 220 -7.81 3.78 1.78
N ALA A 221 -8.20 4.66 2.68
CA ALA A 221 -9.45 5.42 2.56
C ALA A 221 -9.31 6.55 1.52
N LEU A 222 -8.86 6.22 0.32
CA LEU A 222 -8.52 7.16 -0.74
C LEU A 222 -9.02 6.67 -2.09
N VAL A 223 -9.40 7.62 -2.95
CA VAL A 223 -9.69 7.41 -4.38
C VAL A 223 -8.80 8.33 -5.20
N ASN A 224 -8.17 7.82 -6.24
CA ASN A 224 -7.30 8.57 -7.15
C ASN A 224 -8.13 9.55 -7.99
N ARG A 225 -7.70 10.80 -8.08
CA ARG A 225 -8.37 11.87 -8.82
C ARG A 225 -7.69 12.25 -10.13
N TYR A 226 -6.47 11.74 -10.36
CA TYR A 226 -5.70 11.94 -11.59
C TYR A 226 -5.53 13.41 -12.06
N PRO A 227 -4.76 14.28 -11.32
CA PRO A 227 -3.85 13.95 -10.21
C PRO A 227 -4.48 14.13 -8.82
N GLY A 228 -3.77 13.61 -7.81
CA GLY A 228 -4.14 13.72 -6.42
C GLY A 228 -5.16 12.66 -5.99
N THR A 229 -5.64 12.76 -4.76
CA THR A 229 -6.60 11.80 -4.17
C THR A 229 -7.74 12.52 -3.48
N VAL A 230 -8.87 11.80 -3.33
CA VAL A 230 -10.03 12.20 -2.52
C VAL A 230 -10.15 11.22 -1.36
N PRO A 231 -10.33 11.67 -0.12
CA PRO A 231 -10.61 10.80 1.01
C PRO A 231 -11.99 10.14 0.86
N VAL A 232 -12.16 8.95 1.45
CA VAL A 232 -13.44 8.27 1.60
C VAL A 232 -13.85 8.39 3.06
N ALA A 233 -14.88 9.18 3.36
CA ALA A 233 -15.34 9.41 4.73
C ALA A 233 -16.53 8.54 5.14
N GLY A 234 -17.21 7.91 4.16
CA GLY A 234 -18.37 7.07 4.40
C GLY A 234 -19.02 6.59 3.10
N SER A 235 -20.25 6.11 3.21
CA SER A 235 -21.06 5.63 2.07
C SER A 235 -22.53 6.09 2.15
N THR A 236 -22.76 7.31 2.64
CA THR A 236 -24.10 7.90 2.63
C THR A 236 -24.58 8.09 1.19
N GLU A 237 -25.73 7.54 0.87
CA GLU A 237 -26.26 7.59 -0.49
C GLU A 237 -26.74 8.99 -0.88
N ALA A 238 -26.29 9.45 -2.03
CA ALA A 238 -26.72 10.71 -2.63
C ALA A 238 -28.09 10.57 -3.31
N ALA A 239 -28.90 11.63 -3.33
CA ALA A 239 -30.21 11.66 -3.98
C ALA A 239 -30.08 11.76 -5.52
N VAL A 240 -31.16 11.43 -6.25
CA VAL A 240 -31.30 11.77 -7.68
C VAL A 240 -31.14 13.28 -7.86
N GLY A 241 -30.41 13.70 -8.89
CA GLY A 241 -30.06 15.09 -9.15
C GLY A 241 -28.73 15.53 -8.51
N SER A 242 -28.15 14.73 -7.61
CA SER A 242 -26.85 15.04 -7.00
C SER A 242 -25.71 14.88 -8.01
N SER A 243 -24.68 15.71 -7.86
CA SER A 243 -23.41 15.52 -8.56
C SER A 243 -22.72 14.25 -8.10
N VAL A 244 -22.18 13.50 -9.03
CA VAL A 244 -21.40 12.30 -8.77
C VAL A 244 -20.18 12.28 -9.67
N CYS A 245 -19.04 11.88 -9.11
CA CYS A 245 -17.79 11.75 -9.86
C CYS A 245 -17.29 10.31 -9.79
N ARG A 246 -16.68 9.85 -10.85
CA ARG A 246 -16.03 8.54 -10.87
C ARG A 246 -14.53 8.64 -11.09
N SER A 247 -13.84 7.63 -10.62
CA SER A 247 -12.43 7.40 -10.86
C SER A 247 -12.22 6.05 -11.55
N GLY A 248 -11.42 6.05 -12.61
CA GLY A 248 -11.09 4.83 -13.34
C GLY A 248 -9.77 4.96 -14.09
N SER A 249 -9.12 3.83 -14.30
CA SER A 249 -7.73 3.76 -14.76
C SER A 249 -7.52 4.08 -16.24
N THR A 250 -8.60 4.22 -17.03
CA THR A 250 -8.52 4.58 -18.45
C THR A 250 -8.72 6.06 -18.65
N THR A 251 -9.80 6.64 -18.13
CA THR A 251 -10.20 8.00 -18.44
C THR A 251 -10.09 8.95 -17.23
N GLY A 252 -9.52 8.45 -16.12
CA GLY A 252 -9.23 9.24 -14.92
C GLY A 252 -10.49 9.66 -14.16
N TRP A 253 -10.55 10.93 -13.78
CA TRP A 253 -11.66 11.51 -13.00
C TRP A 253 -12.68 12.17 -13.91
N ARG A 254 -13.94 11.71 -13.84
CA ARG A 254 -15.07 12.23 -14.61
C ARG A 254 -16.29 12.42 -13.72
N CYS A 255 -17.04 13.50 -13.95
CA CYS A 255 -18.21 13.82 -13.14
C CYS A 255 -19.46 13.96 -14.01
N GLY A 256 -20.61 13.79 -13.37
CA GLY A 256 -21.93 13.95 -13.94
C GLY A 256 -22.98 14.06 -12.84
N ILE A 257 -24.21 13.70 -13.17
CA ILE A 257 -25.37 13.79 -12.28
C ILE A 257 -26.02 12.41 -12.16
N ILE A 258 -26.44 12.03 -10.96
CA ILE A 258 -27.29 10.86 -10.73
C ILE A 258 -28.66 11.14 -11.37
N GLN A 259 -28.99 10.39 -12.41
CA GLN A 259 -30.24 10.58 -13.15
C GLN A 259 -31.37 9.72 -12.59
N GLN A 260 -31.06 8.47 -12.23
CA GLN A 260 -32.03 7.50 -11.72
C GLN A 260 -31.34 6.49 -10.81
N LYS A 261 -32.07 5.96 -9.85
CA LYS A 261 -31.68 4.84 -8.98
C LYS A 261 -32.55 3.62 -9.29
N ASN A 262 -32.11 2.45 -8.86
CA ASN A 262 -32.80 1.17 -9.02
C ASN A 262 -33.16 0.88 -10.50
N ALA A 263 -32.21 1.18 -11.40
CA ALA A 263 -32.36 0.93 -12.83
C ALA A 263 -31.98 -0.51 -13.17
N SER A 264 -32.63 -1.07 -14.19
CA SER A 264 -32.27 -2.35 -14.80
C SER A 264 -31.65 -2.10 -16.18
N VAL A 265 -30.59 -2.82 -16.49
CA VAL A 265 -29.86 -2.73 -17.77
C VAL A 265 -29.63 -4.12 -18.32
N THR A 266 -29.89 -4.29 -19.61
CA THR A 266 -29.63 -5.55 -20.31
C THR A 266 -28.34 -5.43 -21.12
N TYR A 267 -27.36 -6.23 -20.74
CA TYR A 267 -26.12 -6.47 -21.49
C TYR A 267 -26.22 -7.77 -22.29
N PRO A 268 -25.32 -8.07 -23.22
CA PRO A 268 -25.32 -9.34 -23.92
C PRO A 268 -25.25 -10.56 -22.99
N GLU A 269 -24.61 -10.42 -21.83
CA GLU A 269 -24.42 -11.47 -20.84
C GLU A 269 -25.66 -11.67 -19.95
N GLY A 270 -26.58 -10.71 -19.92
CA GLY A 270 -27.80 -10.76 -19.13
C GLY A 270 -28.23 -9.42 -18.55
N THR A 271 -29.37 -9.42 -17.85
CA THR A 271 -29.91 -8.21 -17.22
C THR A 271 -29.33 -8.04 -15.81
N ILE A 272 -28.90 -6.83 -15.50
CA ILE A 272 -28.44 -6.39 -14.18
C ILE A 272 -29.49 -5.46 -13.61
N THR A 273 -29.81 -5.60 -12.34
CA THR A 273 -30.84 -4.82 -11.64
C THR A 273 -30.23 -4.00 -10.50
N GLY A 274 -30.98 -3.02 -9.97
CA GLY A 274 -30.55 -2.23 -8.82
C GLY A 274 -29.49 -1.17 -9.11
N LEU A 275 -29.16 -0.91 -10.37
CA LEU A 275 -28.10 0.02 -10.76
C LEU A 275 -28.53 1.50 -10.60
N THR A 276 -27.54 2.36 -10.45
CA THR A 276 -27.71 3.82 -10.53
C THR A 276 -27.24 4.33 -11.89
N ARG A 277 -28.08 5.09 -12.57
CA ARG A 277 -27.84 5.70 -13.88
C ARG A 277 -27.30 7.10 -13.75
N THR A 278 -26.31 7.44 -14.58
CA THR A 278 -25.66 8.75 -14.61
C THR A 278 -25.27 9.15 -16.04
N ASN A 279 -25.06 10.45 -16.27
CA ASN A 279 -24.53 10.97 -17.53
C ASN A 279 -23.01 11.21 -17.52
N ALA A 280 -22.28 10.82 -16.47
CA ALA A 280 -20.83 10.81 -16.52
C ALA A 280 -20.35 9.70 -17.46
N CYS A 281 -19.29 9.95 -18.22
CA CYS A 281 -18.76 8.98 -19.18
C CYS A 281 -17.80 7.96 -18.54
N ALA A 282 -17.64 6.79 -19.17
CA ALA A 282 -16.62 5.79 -18.86
C ALA A 282 -16.22 5.06 -20.14
N GLU A 283 -15.05 4.41 -20.11
CA GLU A 283 -14.52 3.62 -21.21
C GLU A 283 -13.97 2.27 -20.70
N PRO A 284 -13.72 1.27 -21.60
CA PRO A 284 -13.18 -0.02 -21.20
C PRO A 284 -11.91 0.12 -20.33
N GLY A 285 -11.89 -0.61 -19.21
CA GLY A 285 -10.83 -0.52 -18.18
C GLY A 285 -11.21 0.38 -16.98
N ASP A 286 -12.21 1.26 -17.10
CA ASP A 286 -12.79 1.99 -15.98
C ASP A 286 -13.76 1.12 -15.15
N SER A 287 -14.12 -0.06 -15.63
CA SER A 287 -14.93 -1.07 -14.97
C SER A 287 -14.50 -1.31 -13.53
N GLY A 288 -15.45 -1.36 -12.61
CA GLY A 288 -15.20 -1.56 -11.19
C GLY A 288 -14.70 -0.31 -10.44
N GLY A 289 -14.35 0.79 -11.14
CA GLY A 289 -13.83 2.02 -10.55
C GLY A 289 -14.84 2.74 -9.64
N SER A 290 -14.31 3.56 -8.74
CA SER A 290 -15.07 4.23 -7.66
C SER A 290 -16.02 5.31 -8.16
N TRP A 291 -17.18 5.43 -7.52
CA TRP A 291 -18.11 6.56 -7.67
C TRP A 291 -18.28 7.27 -6.34
N LEU A 292 -18.15 8.60 -6.31
CA LEU A 292 -18.25 9.43 -5.11
C LEU A 292 -19.17 10.63 -5.33
N THR A 293 -19.88 11.00 -4.26
CA THR A 293 -20.49 12.34 -4.09
C THR A 293 -19.78 13.00 -2.92
N GLY A 294 -19.01 14.06 -3.19
CA GLY A 294 -18.06 14.57 -2.20
C GLY A 294 -17.03 13.51 -1.81
N ASP A 295 -17.03 13.13 -0.54
CA ASP A 295 -16.19 12.08 0.06
C ASP A 295 -16.99 10.78 0.40
N GLN A 296 -18.24 10.69 -0.04
CA GLN A 296 -19.12 9.56 0.23
C GLN A 296 -19.10 8.56 -0.94
N ALA A 297 -18.74 7.32 -0.67
CA ALA A 297 -18.72 6.23 -1.64
C ALA A 297 -20.14 5.92 -2.11
N GLN A 298 -20.39 5.90 -3.43
CA GLN A 298 -21.69 5.64 -4.03
C GLN A 298 -21.77 4.25 -4.67
N GLY A 299 -20.73 3.83 -5.38
CA GLY A 299 -20.79 2.56 -6.11
C GLY A 299 -19.53 2.26 -6.92
N VAL A 300 -19.61 1.19 -7.72
CA VAL A 300 -18.55 0.74 -8.63
C VAL A 300 -19.06 0.71 -10.07
N THR A 301 -18.24 1.11 -11.04
CA THR A 301 -18.62 1.17 -12.46
C THR A 301 -19.04 -0.21 -12.98
N SER A 302 -20.27 -0.33 -13.45
CA SER A 302 -20.77 -1.50 -14.18
C SER A 302 -20.49 -1.35 -15.69
N GLY A 303 -21.26 -0.57 -16.37
CA GLY A 303 -21.12 -0.35 -17.81
C GLY A 303 -22.11 0.68 -18.34
N GLY A 304 -22.29 0.74 -19.64
CA GLY A 304 -23.21 1.70 -20.24
C GLY A 304 -23.01 1.86 -21.73
N SER A 305 -23.34 3.04 -22.25
CA SER A 305 -23.18 3.39 -23.67
C SER A 305 -22.55 4.76 -23.85
N GLY A 306 -21.91 4.99 -25.00
CA GLY A 306 -21.18 6.20 -25.32
C GLY A 306 -19.71 6.13 -24.91
N ASN A 307 -19.05 7.29 -24.89
CA ASN A 307 -17.62 7.42 -24.56
C ASN A 307 -17.34 8.79 -23.95
N CYS A 308 -16.10 9.06 -23.55
CA CYS A 308 -15.74 10.36 -22.95
C CYS A 308 -15.47 11.49 -23.95
N THR A 309 -15.58 11.24 -25.26
CA THR A 309 -15.49 12.26 -26.32
C THR A 309 -16.87 12.82 -26.67
N SER A 310 -17.85 11.94 -26.89
CA SER A 310 -19.22 12.30 -27.32
C SER A 310 -20.22 12.32 -26.17
N GLY A 311 -19.81 11.96 -24.96
CA GLY A 311 -20.71 11.75 -23.83
C GLY A 311 -21.29 10.34 -23.79
N GLY A 312 -21.96 10.03 -22.68
CA GLY A 312 -22.51 8.70 -22.50
C GLY A 312 -23.49 8.59 -21.34
N VAL A 313 -24.05 7.42 -21.20
CA VAL A 313 -24.88 7.00 -20.09
C VAL A 313 -24.19 5.80 -19.44
N ILE A 314 -23.80 5.97 -18.19
CA ILE A 314 -23.10 4.93 -17.44
C ILE A 314 -23.94 4.55 -16.21
N TYR A 315 -23.83 3.28 -15.87
CA TYR A 315 -24.46 2.70 -14.71
C TYR A 315 -23.40 2.23 -13.71
N PHE A 316 -23.70 2.37 -12.45
CA PHE A 316 -22.85 1.84 -11.38
C PHE A 316 -23.66 1.00 -10.38
N GLN A 317 -23.04 -0.04 -9.84
CA GLN A 317 -23.63 -0.85 -8.79
C GLN A 317 -23.44 -0.14 -7.44
N PRO A 318 -24.48 0.04 -6.63
CA PRO A 318 -24.39 0.71 -5.33
C PRO A 318 -23.41 -0.01 -4.37
N VAL A 319 -22.56 0.76 -3.67
CA VAL A 319 -21.52 0.17 -2.80
C VAL A 319 -22.11 -0.48 -1.55
N ASN A 320 -23.18 0.07 -0.96
CA ASN A 320 -23.78 -0.44 0.28
C ASN A 320 -24.35 -1.85 0.08
N GLU A 321 -24.87 -2.14 -1.10
CA GLU A 321 -25.31 -3.48 -1.48
C GLU A 321 -24.14 -4.47 -1.46
N ILE A 322 -22.99 -4.09 -2.04
CA ILE A 322 -21.78 -4.91 -2.07
C ILE A 322 -21.27 -5.19 -0.66
N LEU A 323 -21.20 -4.13 0.18
CA LEU A 323 -20.76 -4.23 1.56
C LEU A 323 -21.65 -5.20 2.35
N THR A 324 -22.96 -5.11 2.15
CA THR A 324 -23.93 -6.00 2.80
C THR A 324 -23.82 -7.43 2.30
N ALA A 325 -23.76 -7.64 0.97
CA ALA A 325 -23.73 -8.96 0.36
C ALA A 325 -22.54 -9.82 0.80
N TYR A 326 -21.39 -9.19 1.04
CA TYR A 326 -20.15 -9.87 1.45
C TYR A 326 -19.72 -9.60 2.89
N ASN A 327 -20.56 -8.92 3.69
CA ASN A 327 -20.27 -8.53 5.08
C ASN A 327 -18.91 -7.82 5.20
N LEU A 328 -18.72 -6.78 4.39
CA LEU A 328 -17.46 -6.03 4.29
C LEU A 328 -17.56 -4.70 5.04
N THR A 329 -16.43 -4.27 5.59
CA THR A 329 -16.29 -2.95 6.21
C THR A 329 -15.51 -2.04 5.26
N LEU A 330 -16.14 -0.93 4.84
CA LEU A 330 -15.50 0.12 4.03
C LEU A 330 -14.33 0.75 4.81
N THR A 331 -13.19 0.92 4.15
CA THR A 331 -12.07 1.66 4.74
C THR A 331 -12.37 3.16 4.60
N VAL A 332 -12.53 3.87 5.73
CA VAL A 332 -12.86 5.30 5.76
C VAL A 332 -11.77 6.13 6.44
N SER A 333 -11.62 7.39 6.00
CA SER A 333 -10.71 8.36 6.60
C SER A 333 -11.21 8.75 8.00
N GLY A 334 -10.35 8.62 9.02
CA GLY A 334 -10.67 8.92 10.42
C GLY A 334 -10.95 7.69 11.28
N SER A 335 -11.02 6.47 10.73
CA SER A 335 -11.00 5.25 11.54
C SER A 335 -9.56 4.89 11.88
N THR A 336 -9.16 5.14 13.12
CA THR A 336 -8.04 4.42 13.75
C THR A 336 -8.37 2.92 13.73
N PRO A 337 -7.42 2.00 13.44
CA PRO A 337 -7.69 0.56 13.57
C PRO A 337 -8.24 0.26 14.96
N PRO A 338 -9.20 -0.65 15.13
CA PRO A 338 -9.72 -0.98 16.45
C PRO A 338 -8.59 -1.60 17.28
N THR A 339 -8.00 -0.81 18.15
CA THR A 339 -7.43 -1.31 19.38
C THR A 339 -8.62 -1.67 20.26
N THR A 340 -8.70 -2.92 20.68
CA THR A 340 -9.61 -3.56 21.64
C THR A 340 -10.66 -2.64 22.29
N PRO A 341 -11.96 -3.03 22.33
CA PRO A 341 -13.00 -2.13 22.79
C PRO A 341 -12.75 -1.71 24.25
N PRO A 342 -12.80 -0.43 24.56
CA PRO A 342 -12.94 -0.02 25.95
C PRO A 342 -14.38 -0.29 26.38
N THR A 343 -14.57 -1.23 27.25
CA THR A 343 -15.74 -1.37 28.11
C THR A 343 -15.78 -0.19 29.07
N THR A 344 -16.27 0.95 28.59
CA THR A 344 -16.76 2.02 29.49
C THR A 344 -17.71 2.90 28.67
N PRO A 345 -18.91 3.25 29.14
CA PRO A 345 -19.79 4.20 28.47
C PRO A 345 -19.08 5.55 28.31
N PRO A 346 -19.30 6.32 27.22
CA PRO A 346 -18.71 7.64 27.06
C PRO A 346 -19.16 8.52 28.22
N GLY A 347 -18.24 8.90 29.06
CA GLY A 347 -18.46 9.92 30.05
C GLY A 347 -18.81 11.24 29.35
N GLU A 348 -19.84 11.91 29.85
CA GLU A 348 -20.27 13.21 29.37
C GLU A 348 -19.08 14.19 29.44
N THR A 349 -18.65 14.68 28.29
CA THR A 349 -17.56 15.68 28.25
C THR A 349 -18.14 17.08 28.29
N THR A 350 -17.58 17.93 29.14
CA THR A 350 -17.95 19.36 29.15
C THR A 350 -17.48 20.01 27.86
N TRP A 351 -18.33 20.79 27.20
CA TRP A 351 -17.99 21.54 26.01
C TRP A 351 -16.78 22.46 26.22
N ARG A 352 -15.87 22.52 25.25
CA ARG A 352 -14.70 23.42 25.26
C ARG A 352 -14.41 23.93 23.85
N ALA A 353 -14.12 25.22 23.74
CA ALA A 353 -13.59 25.80 22.51
C ALA A 353 -12.25 25.14 22.12
N GLY A 354 -11.99 25.00 20.82
CA GLY A 354 -10.81 24.33 20.27
C GLY A 354 -10.91 22.80 20.21
N THR A 355 -11.99 22.19 20.72
CA THR A 355 -12.21 20.74 20.68
C THR A 355 -13.00 20.35 19.43
N ALA A 356 -12.57 19.30 18.75
CA ALA A 356 -13.30 18.71 17.63
C ALA A 356 -14.40 17.80 18.16
N TYR A 357 -15.64 18.06 17.76
CA TYR A 357 -16.81 17.27 18.09
C TYR A 357 -17.36 16.61 16.82
N PRO A 358 -17.38 15.28 16.75
CA PRO A 358 -18.02 14.57 15.62
C PRO A 358 -19.54 14.65 15.71
N LEU A 359 -20.21 14.42 14.60
CA LEU A 359 -21.67 14.26 14.56
C LEU A 359 -22.13 13.26 15.62
N GLY A 360 -23.14 13.61 16.41
CA GLY A 360 -23.68 12.77 17.48
C GLY A 360 -22.94 12.84 18.83
N ALA A 361 -21.82 13.55 18.92
CA ALA A 361 -21.12 13.76 20.19
C ALA A 361 -22.03 14.44 21.22
N VAL A 362 -22.07 13.93 22.45
CA VAL A 362 -22.86 14.51 23.55
C VAL A 362 -21.94 15.27 24.50
N VAL A 363 -22.30 16.52 24.77
CA VAL A 363 -21.56 17.40 25.69
C VAL A 363 -22.49 17.99 26.74
N THR A 364 -21.92 18.37 27.87
CA THR A 364 -22.60 19.20 28.87
C THR A 364 -22.09 20.65 28.77
N TYR A 365 -23.00 21.60 28.83
CA TYR A 365 -22.70 23.03 28.93
C TYR A 365 -23.72 23.70 29.82
N SER A 366 -23.24 24.42 30.87
CA SER A 366 -24.08 25.07 31.86
C SER A 366 -25.16 24.15 32.46
N GLY A 367 -24.80 22.88 32.74
CA GLY A 367 -25.67 21.91 33.38
C GLY A 367 -26.75 21.30 32.47
N ARG A 368 -26.70 21.57 31.16
CA ARG A 368 -27.60 21.02 30.16
C ARG A 368 -26.84 20.15 29.17
N ARG A 369 -27.52 19.17 28.56
CA ARG A 369 -26.94 18.24 27.59
C ARG A 369 -27.25 18.69 26.16
N TYR A 370 -26.25 18.53 25.27
CA TYR A 370 -26.37 18.89 23.89
C TYR A 370 -25.73 17.81 22.99
N GLN A 371 -26.39 17.51 21.89
CA GLN A 371 -25.86 16.61 20.88
C GLN A 371 -25.40 17.38 19.65
N CYS A 372 -24.18 17.11 19.18
CA CYS A 372 -23.61 17.71 17.99
C CYS A 372 -24.37 17.26 16.75
N GLN A 373 -24.96 18.21 16.02
CA GLN A 373 -25.73 17.97 14.80
C GLN A 373 -24.88 17.99 13.51
N GLN A 374 -23.70 18.58 13.59
CA GLN A 374 -22.75 18.63 12.49
C GLN A 374 -21.33 18.60 13.05
N GLY A 375 -20.49 17.66 12.52
CA GLY A 375 -19.09 17.56 12.97
C GLY A 375 -18.33 18.87 12.72
N HIS A 376 -17.71 19.42 13.78
CA HIS A 376 -16.96 20.68 13.70
C HIS A 376 -15.91 20.78 14.83
N THR A 377 -14.98 21.71 14.66
CA THR A 377 -14.10 22.14 15.77
C THR A 377 -14.72 23.37 16.41
N ALA A 378 -15.09 23.28 17.69
CA ALA A 378 -15.74 24.35 18.42
C ALA A 378 -14.84 25.59 18.52
N GLN A 379 -15.42 26.76 18.33
CA GLN A 379 -14.73 28.04 18.45
C GLN A 379 -15.32 28.87 19.60
N PRO A 380 -14.58 29.83 20.14
CA PRO A 380 -15.16 30.80 21.07
C PRO A 380 -16.38 31.49 20.45
N GLY A 381 -17.48 31.56 21.18
CA GLY A 381 -18.77 32.04 20.69
C GLY A 381 -19.69 30.95 20.08
N TRP A 382 -19.20 29.72 19.93
CA TRP A 382 -19.95 28.57 19.43
C TRP A 382 -20.46 27.65 20.55
N GLU A 383 -20.70 28.23 21.72
CA GLU A 383 -21.28 27.49 22.85
C GLU A 383 -22.65 26.92 22.46
N PRO A 384 -23.00 25.70 22.89
CA PRO A 384 -24.20 24.98 22.44
C PRO A 384 -25.49 25.79 22.42
N PRO A 385 -25.83 26.65 23.40
CA PRO A 385 -27.04 27.47 23.32
C PRO A 385 -27.01 28.54 22.22
N ASN A 386 -25.80 28.97 21.80
CA ASN A 386 -25.63 30.08 20.86
C ASN A 386 -25.73 29.65 19.40
N VAL A 387 -25.53 28.36 19.11
CA VAL A 387 -25.50 27.81 17.74
C VAL A 387 -26.39 26.56 17.62
N PRO A 388 -27.71 26.71 17.65
CA PRO A 388 -28.64 25.58 17.62
C PRO A 388 -28.56 24.77 16.30
N ALA A 389 -27.99 25.33 15.24
CA ALA A 389 -27.71 24.60 14.02
C ALA A 389 -26.61 23.53 14.19
N LEU A 390 -25.71 23.71 15.14
CA LEU A 390 -24.63 22.77 15.45
C LEU A 390 -24.93 21.87 16.65
N TRP A 391 -25.84 22.30 17.54
CA TRP A 391 -26.11 21.64 18.79
C TRP A 391 -27.62 21.51 19.08
N LEU A 392 -28.08 20.29 19.24
CA LEU A 392 -29.43 19.98 19.69
C LEU A 392 -29.41 19.78 21.21
N GLN A 393 -30.23 20.51 21.96
CA GLN A 393 -30.41 20.24 23.39
C GLN A 393 -31.21 18.94 23.58
N ILE A 394 -30.72 18.02 24.42
CA ILE A 394 -31.26 16.69 24.68
C ILE A 394 -31.51 16.46 26.17
#